data_59b70574a8a1cdd19eae2f8465b32717
#
_entry.id   59b70574a8a1cdd19eae2f8465b32717
#
_cell.length_a   1.000
_cell.length_b   1.000
_cell.length_c   1.000
_cell.angle_alpha   90.00
_cell.angle_beta   90.00
_cell.angle_gamma   90.00
#
_symmetry.space_group_name_H-M   'P 1'
#
loop_
_entity.id
_entity.type
_entity.pdbx_description
1 polymer ?
#
loop_
_entity_poly.entity_id
_entity_poly.type
_entity_poly.pdbx_seq_one_letter_code
_entity_poly.pdbx_strand_id
1 'polypeptide(L)'
;MDYSTLRISASFAAKHLHIYASGELIREATVSKMETVQIEGGRTVARTQEFFNLDVIIAVGYRVNSQRATQFRIWATKVLKEYLLRGYSVNVRLNQLEDSIHRNLAVQERRIATLEQKVDFFVQTKELPLQSVFYQGKFWDAKSLLIKFIRRAKKELIVIDAYPGVVTLDMLAKRGRGVSIELVTHSNGELAESDFEAFAAQCGKFTKTICGICHDRFIVVDQKEIYWSGASLKDAGRLTFAAAKMGAEVIPGLLDSICKATTERRDYSTGKKAVGTKKGKCD
;
A
#
# COMPACT_ATOMS: atom_id res chain seq x y z
N MET A 1 19.44 42.88 -11.24
CA MET A 1 19.72 43.78 -10.10
C MET A 1 20.66 44.85 -10.59
N ASP A 2 20.15 46.07 -10.66
CA ASP A 2 20.87 47.18 -11.18
C ASP A 2 21.85 47.68 -10.13
N TYR A 3 23.12 47.39 -10.30
CA TYR A 3 24.17 47.92 -9.42
C TYR A 3 24.38 49.39 -9.80
N SER A 4 23.58 50.27 -9.17
CA SER A 4 23.78 51.70 -9.28
C SER A 4 25.18 52.06 -8.77
N THR A 5 26.07 52.33 -9.69
CA THR A 5 27.46 52.74 -9.48
C THR A 5 27.48 54.01 -8.65
N LEU A 6 27.80 53.92 -7.38
CA LEU A 6 27.96 55.10 -6.52
C LEU A 6 29.14 55.90 -7.03
N ARG A 7 28.87 57.07 -7.58
CA ARG A 7 29.92 58.04 -8.03
C ARG A 7 30.70 58.51 -6.82
N ILE A 8 31.87 57.99 -6.63
CA ILE A 8 32.86 58.55 -5.72
C ILE A 8 33.76 59.46 -6.55
N SER A 9 33.84 60.74 -6.21
CA SER A 9 34.72 61.65 -6.95
C SER A 9 36.17 61.21 -6.84
N ALA A 10 36.92 61.30 -7.95
CA ALA A 10 38.33 60.90 -8.03
C ALA A 10 39.21 61.56 -6.94
N SER A 11 38.84 62.77 -6.49
CA SER A 11 39.51 63.47 -5.41
C SER A 11 39.38 62.81 -4.06
N PHE A 12 38.29 62.03 -3.84
CA PHE A 12 38.05 61.30 -2.61
C PHE A 12 38.83 59.99 -2.57
N ALA A 13 38.94 59.30 -3.72
CA ALA A 13 39.72 58.08 -3.86
C ALA A 13 41.23 58.34 -3.77
N ALA A 14 41.73 59.45 -4.31
CA ALA A 14 43.14 59.85 -4.24
C ALA A 14 43.65 60.03 -2.78
N LYS A 15 42.79 60.52 -1.87
CA LYS A 15 43.16 60.65 -0.44
C LYS A 15 43.27 59.30 0.31
N HIS A 16 42.79 58.21 -0.27
CA HIS A 16 42.74 56.90 0.37
C HIS A 16 43.52 55.82 -0.43
N LEU A 17 44.51 56.22 -1.24
CA LEU A 17 45.47 55.32 -1.91
C LEU A 17 46.17 54.36 -0.90
N HIS A 18 46.08 54.62 0.36
CA HIS A 18 46.60 53.78 1.41
C HIS A 18 45.98 52.37 1.45
N ILE A 19 44.76 52.20 0.93
CA ILE A 19 44.08 50.88 0.83
C ILE A 19 44.85 49.96 -0.14
N TYR A 20 45.36 50.50 -1.24
CA TYR A 20 46.18 49.76 -2.16
C TYR A 20 47.62 49.59 -1.69
N ALA A 21 48.15 50.59 -1.03
CA ALA A 21 49.49 50.55 -0.43
C ALA A 21 49.60 49.55 0.74
N SER A 22 48.52 49.32 1.45
CA SER A 22 48.43 48.30 2.52
C SER A 22 48.23 46.88 2.03
N GLY A 23 48.04 46.68 0.71
CA GLY A 23 47.73 45.35 0.14
C GLY A 23 46.34 44.81 0.43
N GLU A 24 45.43 45.64 0.98
CA GLU A 24 44.08 45.23 1.30
C GLU A 24 43.24 44.98 0.05
N LEU A 25 43.43 45.82 -0.99
CA LEU A 25 42.76 45.67 -2.29
C LEU A 25 43.74 45.77 -3.43
N ILE A 26 43.49 45.09 -4.53
CA ILE A 26 44.24 45.14 -5.77
C ILE A 26 43.54 46.13 -6.71
N ARG A 27 44.27 47.16 -7.19
CA ARG A 27 43.68 48.26 -7.98
C ARG A 27 43.09 47.76 -9.30
N GLU A 28 43.80 46.86 -9.97
CA GLU A 28 43.38 46.28 -11.26
C GLU A 28 42.06 45.51 -11.17
N ALA A 29 41.76 44.92 -10.03
CA ALA A 29 40.53 44.15 -9.80
C ALA A 29 39.35 45.04 -9.31
N THR A 30 39.61 46.26 -8.87
CA THR A 30 38.63 47.10 -8.18
C THR A 30 38.29 48.40 -8.87
N VAL A 31 39.05 48.78 -9.93
CA VAL A 31 38.88 50.03 -10.69
C VAL A 31 38.59 49.72 -12.14
N SER A 32 37.48 50.25 -12.63
CA SER A 32 37.15 50.24 -14.07
C SER A 32 37.23 51.64 -14.65
N LYS A 33 37.80 51.79 -15.83
CA LYS A 33 37.86 53.06 -16.54
C LYS A 33 36.79 53.07 -17.64
N MET A 34 35.92 54.08 -17.62
CA MET A 34 34.90 54.29 -18.64
C MET A 34 34.99 55.69 -19.20
N GLU A 35 34.82 55.81 -20.51
CA GLU A 35 34.72 57.08 -21.17
C GLU A 35 33.28 57.63 -21.04
N THR A 36 33.15 58.80 -20.46
CA THR A 36 31.89 59.51 -20.36
C THR A 36 31.91 60.73 -21.27
N VAL A 37 30.91 60.83 -22.11
CA VAL A 37 30.76 61.99 -23.01
C VAL A 37 29.90 63.05 -22.32
N GLN A 38 30.45 64.26 -22.19
CA GLN A 38 29.76 65.41 -21.61
C GLN A 38 29.73 66.56 -22.58
N ILE A 39 28.64 67.33 -22.63
CA ILE A 39 28.55 68.56 -23.48
C ILE A 39 28.93 69.71 -22.57
N GLU A 40 30.06 70.33 -22.88
CA GLU A 40 30.57 71.53 -22.22
C GLU A 40 30.65 72.65 -23.22
N GLY A 41 29.94 73.76 -23.00
CA GLY A 41 29.97 74.92 -23.89
C GLY A 41 29.61 74.64 -25.34
N GLY A 42 28.66 73.67 -25.58
CA GLY A 42 28.27 73.28 -26.96
C GLY A 42 29.17 72.33 -27.66
N ARG A 43 30.24 71.86 -27.04
CA ARG A 43 31.18 70.84 -27.57
C ARG A 43 31.10 69.57 -26.84
N THR A 44 31.15 68.43 -27.52
CA THR A 44 31.19 67.08 -26.94
C THR A 44 32.63 66.82 -26.49
N VAL A 45 32.80 66.59 -25.17
CA VAL A 45 34.11 66.27 -24.60
C VAL A 45 34.02 64.87 -23.99
N ALA A 46 34.91 63.97 -24.46
CA ALA A 46 35.07 62.64 -23.85
C ALA A 46 36.06 62.72 -22.69
N ARG A 47 35.62 62.23 -21.49
CA ARG A 47 36.52 62.17 -20.35
C ARG A 47 36.52 60.73 -19.78
N THR A 48 37.69 60.20 -19.53
CA THR A 48 37.87 58.93 -18.85
C THR A 48 37.61 59.14 -17.36
N GLN A 49 36.63 58.41 -16.82
CA GLN A 49 36.31 58.40 -15.38
C GLN A 49 36.63 57.03 -14.80
N GLU A 50 37.15 57.01 -13.58
CA GLU A 50 37.38 55.80 -12.85
C GLU A 50 36.13 55.47 -12.02
N PHE A 51 35.68 54.25 -12.12
CA PHE A 51 34.59 53.68 -11.34
C PHE A 51 35.16 52.62 -10.40
N PHE A 52 34.68 52.58 -9.18
CA PHE A 52 35.15 51.68 -8.13
C PHE A 52 34.10 50.64 -7.81
N ASN A 53 34.53 49.41 -7.57
CA ASN A 53 33.62 48.32 -7.16
C ASN A 53 33.18 48.47 -5.68
N LEU A 54 32.32 47.58 -5.20
CA LEU A 54 31.76 47.59 -3.85
C LEU A 54 32.86 47.46 -2.79
N ASP A 55 33.93 46.72 -3.05
CA ASP A 55 34.99 46.47 -2.07
C ASP A 55 35.70 47.77 -1.71
N VAL A 56 35.97 48.64 -2.70
CA VAL A 56 36.53 49.95 -2.45
C VAL A 56 35.58 50.84 -1.68
N ILE A 57 34.29 50.82 -1.98
CA ILE A 57 33.27 51.56 -1.25
C ILE A 57 33.24 51.20 0.21
N ILE A 58 33.29 49.90 0.50
CA ILE A 58 33.31 49.35 1.88
C ILE A 58 34.60 49.81 2.58
N ALA A 59 35.75 49.53 1.99
CA ALA A 59 37.04 49.85 2.60
C ALA A 59 37.19 51.35 2.87
N VAL A 60 36.77 52.22 1.95
CA VAL A 60 36.77 53.68 2.13
C VAL A 60 35.76 54.10 3.20
N GLY A 61 34.54 53.55 3.17
CA GLY A 61 33.48 53.86 4.13
C GLY A 61 33.84 53.57 5.57
N TYR A 62 34.65 52.55 5.82
CA TYR A 62 35.17 52.26 7.16
C TYR A 62 36.33 53.18 7.62
N ARG A 63 37.09 53.77 6.71
CA ARG A 63 38.25 54.58 7.01
C ARG A 63 37.98 56.08 7.04
N VAL A 64 36.93 56.54 6.35
CA VAL A 64 36.60 57.97 6.30
C VAL A 64 35.88 58.41 7.57
N ASN A 65 36.35 59.47 8.17
CA ASN A 65 35.72 60.10 9.32
C ASN A 65 34.80 61.23 8.87
N SER A 66 33.58 60.87 8.40
CA SER A 66 32.56 61.84 8.01
C SER A 66 31.18 61.36 8.46
N GLN A 67 30.21 62.25 8.60
CA GLN A 67 28.85 61.92 9.00
C GLN A 67 28.21 60.91 8.02
N ARG A 68 28.45 61.05 6.71
CA ARG A 68 27.95 60.11 5.68
C ARG A 68 28.61 58.73 5.80
N ALA A 69 29.89 58.64 6.09
CA ALA A 69 30.60 57.41 6.33
C ALA A 69 30.10 56.71 7.61
N THR A 70 29.74 57.47 8.64
CA THR A 70 29.11 56.92 9.85
C THR A 70 27.72 56.30 9.55
N GLN A 71 26.90 56.98 8.80
CA GLN A 71 25.60 56.46 8.36
C GLN A 71 25.76 55.18 7.49
N PHE A 72 26.73 55.13 6.62
CA PHE A 72 27.07 53.95 5.82
C PHE A 72 27.47 52.77 6.71
N ARG A 73 28.34 53.00 7.72
CA ARG A 73 28.74 51.92 8.64
C ARG A 73 27.58 51.38 9.47
N ILE A 74 26.68 52.23 9.93
CA ILE A 74 25.45 51.81 10.65
C ILE A 74 24.59 50.93 9.74
N TRP A 75 24.37 51.37 8.49
CA TRP A 75 23.58 50.60 7.51
C TRP A 75 24.25 49.25 7.18
N ALA A 76 25.56 49.25 6.84
CA ALA A 76 26.28 48.04 6.49
C ALA A 76 26.29 47.02 7.65
N THR A 77 26.50 47.49 8.88
CA THR A 77 26.45 46.64 10.09
C THR A 77 25.06 46.02 10.25
N LYS A 78 24.01 46.77 10.02
CA LYS A 78 22.60 46.26 10.08
C LYS A 78 22.37 45.16 9.04
N VAL A 79 22.75 45.40 7.79
CA VAL A 79 22.61 44.42 6.69
C VAL A 79 23.37 43.14 6.99
N LEU A 80 24.63 43.26 7.46
CA LEU A 80 25.45 42.11 7.78
C LEU A 80 24.85 41.29 8.94
N LYS A 81 24.37 41.96 9.98
CA LYS A 81 23.69 41.27 11.09
C LYS A 81 22.45 40.54 10.63
N GLU A 82 21.59 41.20 9.84
CA GLU A 82 20.39 40.56 9.29
C GLU A 82 20.72 39.35 8.42
N TYR A 83 21.74 39.45 7.57
CA TYR A 83 22.19 38.35 6.72
C TYR A 83 22.69 37.14 7.54
N LEU A 84 23.55 37.40 8.54
CA LEU A 84 24.07 36.35 9.43
C LEU A 84 22.97 35.67 10.23
N LEU A 85 22.04 36.46 10.80
CA LEU A 85 20.94 35.93 11.59
C LEU A 85 19.94 35.13 10.75
N ARG A 86 19.62 35.61 9.56
CA ARG A 86 18.74 34.88 8.62
C ARG A 86 19.41 33.60 8.11
N GLY A 87 20.67 33.65 7.76
CA GLY A 87 21.44 32.47 7.35
C GLY A 87 21.48 31.40 8.45
N TYR A 88 21.70 31.77 9.71
CA TYR A 88 21.63 30.86 10.85
C TYR A 88 20.23 30.24 11.03
N SER A 89 19.18 31.05 10.94
CA SER A 89 17.80 30.59 11.08
C SER A 89 17.39 29.62 9.97
N VAL A 90 17.84 29.83 8.73
CA VAL A 90 17.58 28.92 7.60
C VAL A 90 18.30 27.59 7.81
N ASN A 91 19.57 27.61 8.23
CA ASN A 91 20.32 26.38 8.48
C ASN A 91 19.70 25.52 9.59
N VAL A 92 19.26 26.15 10.68
CA VAL A 92 18.55 25.43 11.78
C VAL A 92 17.27 24.76 11.27
N ARG A 93 16.49 25.46 10.44
CA ARG A 93 15.27 24.90 9.85
C ARG A 93 15.56 23.76 8.87
N LEU A 94 16.60 23.87 8.05
CA LEU A 94 17.02 22.81 7.13
C LEU A 94 17.39 21.54 7.89
N ASN A 95 18.23 21.65 8.93
CA ASN A 95 18.62 20.50 9.75
C ASN A 95 17.41 19.85 10.42
N GLN A 96 16.48 20.63 10.97
CA GLN A 96 15.24 20.11 11.56
C GLN A 96 14.36 19.38 10.51
N LEU A 97 14.32 19.88 9.28
CA LEU A 97 13.57 19.25 8.19
C LEU A 97 14.23 17.93 7.77
N GLU A 98 15.55 17.91 7.62
CA GLU A 98 16.33 16.70 7.33
C GLU A 98 16.10 15.62 8.39
N ASP A 99 16.18 15.95 9.67
CA ASP A 99 15.92 15.02 10.78
C ASP A 99 14.49 14.48 10.75
N SER A 100 13.52 15.32 10.37
CA SER A 100 12.12 14.92 10.23
C SER A 100 11.91 13.97 9.05
N ILE A 101 12.54 14.25 7.91
CA ILE A 101 12.50 13.41 6.72
C ILE A 101 13.13 12.05 7.02
N HIS A 102 14.31 12.01 7.63
CA HIS A 102 14.98 10.75 7.99
C HIS A 102 14.14 9.88 8.93
N ARG A 103 13.52 10.49 9.94
CA ARG A 103 12.61 9.76 10.84
C ARG A 103 11.40 9.18 10.11
N ASN A 104 10.79 9.96 9.23
CA ASN A 104 9.63 9.50 8.45
C ASN A 104 10.01 8.38 7.48
N LEU A 105 11.14 8.49 6.79
CA LEU A 105 11.65 7.44 5.90
C LEU A 105 11.89 6.13 6.66
N ALA A 106 12.56 6.18 7.81
CA ALA A 106 12.80 4.99 8.62
C ALA A 106 11.49 4.30 9.09
N VAL A 107 10.44 5.07 9.39
CA VAL A 107 9.12 4.52 9.71
C VAL A 107 8.48 3.86 8.49
N GLN A 108 8.56 4.49 7.31
CA GLN A 108 8.00 3.94 6.08
C GLN A 108 8.73 2.66 5.64
N GLU A 109 10.06 2.63 5.73
CA GLU A 109 10.86 1.43 5.43
C GLU A 109 10.45 0.23 6.29
N ARG A 110 10.25 0.44 7.60
CA ARG A 110 9.76 -0.62 8.50
C ARG A 110 8.38 -1.12 8.12
N ARG A 111 7.48 -0.23 7.70
CA ARG A 111 6.14 -0.60 7.23
C ARG A 111 6.20 -1.37 5.93
N ILE A 112 7.04 -0.96 4.99
CA ILE A 112 7.25 -1.66 3.71
C ILE A 112 7.82 -3.06 3.99
N ALA A 113 8.88 -3.19 4.78
CA ALA A 113 9.44 -4.50 5.13
C ALA A 113 8.41 -5.44 5.79
N THR A 114 7.54 -4.90 6.65
CA THR A 114 6.46 -5.69 7.26
C THR A 114 5.42 -6.13 6.23
N LEU A 115 5.09 -5.27 5.26
CA LEU A 115 4.17 -5.61 4.18
C LEU A 115 4.78 -6.64 3.22
N GLU A 116 6.04 -6.49 2.86
CA GLU A 116 6.79 -7.43 2.04
C GLU A 116 6.83 -8.82 2.69
N GLN A 117 7.13 -8.91 3.99
CA GLN A 117 7.08 -10.18 4.72
C GLN A 117 5.69 -10.82 4.69
N LYS A 118 4.63 -10.03 4.82
CA LYS A 118 3.25 -10.53 4.71
C LYS A 118 2.93 -11.00 3.30
N VAL A 119 3.33 -10.26 2.27
CA VAL A 119 3.16 -10.65 0.86
C VAL A 119 3.93 -11.92 0.56
N ASP A 120 5.20 -12.02 0.98
CA ASP A 120 6.02 -13.22 0.81
C ASP A 120 5.41 -14.43 1.53
N PHE A 121 4.87 -14.24 2.73
CA PHE A 121 4.13 -15.29 3.42
C PHE A 121 2.91 -15.76 2.61
N PHE A 122 2.13 -14.85 2.01
CA PHE A 122 1.01 -15.20 1.13
C PHE A 122 1.46 -15.86 -0.19
N VAL A 123 2.58 -15.46 -0.75
CA VAL A 123 3.13 -16.02 -1.99
C VAL A 123 3.77 -17.41 -1.76
N GLN A 124 4.45 -17.59 -0.64
CA GLN A 124 5.12 -18.86 -0.29
C GLN A 124 4.15 -19.91 0.26
N THR A 125 3.13 -19.52 1.00
CA THR A 125 2.01 -20.40 1.27
C THR A 125 1.28 -20.56 -0.06
N LYS A 126 1.35 -21.73 -0.67
CA LYS A 126 0.51 -22.13 -1.83
C LYS A 126 -0.98 -22.16 -1.42
N GLU A 127 -1.45 -21.11 -0.81
CA GLU A 127 -2.84 -20.97 -0.41
C GLU A 127 -3.69 -20.82 -1.66
N LEU A 128 -4.78 -21.55 -1.67
CA LEU A 128 -5.80 -21.45 -2.69
C LEU A 128 -6.32 -20.00 -2.71
N PRO A 129 -6.63 -19.46 -3.88
CA PRO A 129 -7.11 -18.10 -3.97
C PRO A 129 -8.31 -17.89 -3.03
N LEU A 130 -8.24 -16.84 -2.20
CA LEU A 130 -9.30 -16.49 -1.26
C LEU A 130 -10.62 -16.20 -1.95
N GLN A 131 -10.56 -15.74 -3.19
CA GLN A 131 -11.71 -15.45 -4.04
C GLN A 131 -11.37 -15.78 -5.48
N SER A 132 -12.31 -16.39 -6.18
CA SER A 132 -12.19 -16.70 -7.61
C SER A 132 -13.52 -16.48 -8.31
N VAL A 133 -13.48 -15.89 -9.49
CA VAL A 133 -14.64 -15.77 -10.38
C VAL A 133 -14.40 -16.66 -11.58
N PHE A 134 -15.35 -17.52 -11.87
CA PHE A 134 -15.33 -18.42 -13.03
C PHE A 134 -16.36 -17.94 -14.03
N TYR A 135 -15.90 -17.62 -15.22
CA TYR A 135 -16.76 -17.23 -16.31
C TYR A 135 -17.40 -18.46 -16.97
N GLN A 136 -18.51 -18.26 -17.64
CA GLN A 136 -19.23 -19.31 -18.39
C GLN A 136 -18.25 -20.12 -19.26
N GLY A 137 -18.39 -21.44 -19.24
CA GLY A 137 -17.56 -22.37 -20.01
C GLY A 137 -16.24 -22.79 -19.35
N LYS A 138 -15.91 -22.25 -18.17
CA LYS A 138 -14.69 -22.60 -17.41
C LYS A 138 -14.91 -23.81 -16.48
N PHE A 139 -15.49 -24.89 -17.00
CA PHE A 139 -15.84 -26.09 -16.23
C PHE A 139 -14.64 -26.75 -15.54
N TRP A 140 -13.55 -26.91 -16.29
CA TRP A 140 -12.37 -27.61 -15.77
C TRP A 140 -11.70 -26.83 -14.65
N ASP A 141 -11.56 -25.52 -14.81
CA ASP A 141 -10.93 -24.67 -13.82
C ASP A 141 -11.75 -24.65 -12.52
N ALA A 142 -13.07 -24.51 -12.64
CA ALA A 142 -14.00 -24.53 -11.52
C ALA A 142 -13.97 -25.88 -10.79
N LYS A 143 -14.11 -26.98 -11.54
CA LYS A 143 -14.06 -28.35 -10.98
C LYS A 143 -12.73 -28.62 -10.30
N SER A 144 -11.62 -28.20 -10.91
CA SER A 144 -10.27 -28.36 -10.35
C SER A 144 -10.11 -27.64 -9.03
N LEU A 145 -10.63 -26.41 -8.88
CA LEU A 145 -10.59 -25.65 -7.64
C LEU A 145 -11.41 -26.32 -6.54
N LEU A 146 -12.67 -26.71 -6.83
CA LEU A 146 -13.53 -27.37 -5.87
C LEU A 146 -12.94 -28.70 -5.38
N ILE A 147 -12.33 -29.47 -6.28
CA ILE A 147 -11.59 -30.70 -5.90
C ILE A 147 -10.39 -30.37 -5.01
N LYS A 148 -9.67 -29.26 -5.26
CA LYS A 148 -8.57 -28.82 -4.37
C LYS A 148 -9.10 -28.54 -2.97
N PHE A 149 -10.25 -27.89 -2.80
CA PHE A 149 -10.87 -27.68 -1.50
C PHE A 149 -11.20 -29.01 -0.79
N ILE A 150 -11.86 -29.92 -1.51
CA ILE A 150 -12.23 -31.25 -0.99
C ILE A 150 -10.99 -32.07 -0.53
N ARG A 151 -9.90 -32.01 -1.29
CA ARG A 151 -8.65 -32.73 -0.96
C ARG A 151 -7.91 -32.20 0.25
N ARG A 152 -8.26 -31.02 0.76
CA ARG A 152 -7.67 -30.48 2.00
C ARG A 152 -8.14 -31.18 3.25
N ALA A 153 -9.31 -31.82 3.18
CA ALA A 153 -9.87 -32.56 4.32
C ALA A 153 -8.97 -33.73 4.73
N LYS A 154 -8.70 -33.82 6.02
CA LYS A 154 -7.92 -34.89 6.64
C LYS A 154 -8.75 -35.80 7.55
N LYS A 155 -9.82 -35.25 8.13
CA LYS A 155 -10.69 -35.96 9.08
C LYS A 155 -12.16 -35.96 8.63
N GLU A 156 -12.68 -34.78 8.31
CA GLU A 156 -14.07 -34.56 8.04
C GLU A 156 -14.29 -33.56 6.91
N LEU A 157 -15.29 -33.85 6.09
CA LEU A 157 -15.72 -32.98 4.99
C LEU A 157 -17.23 -32.83 5.07
N ILE A 158 -17.72 -31.62 5.33
CA ILE A 158 -19.16 -31.33 5.28
C ILE A 158 -19.41 -30.50 4.04
N VAL A 159 -20.29 -31.00 3.16
CA VAL A 159 -20.66 -30.29 1.94
C VAL A 159 -22.14 -30.00 1.96
N ILE A 160 -22.46 -28.73 1.78
CA ILE A 160 -23.83 -28.23 1.70
C ILE A 160 -24.10 -27.90 0.25
N ASP A 161 -24.98 -28.67 -0.38
CA ASP A 161 -25.42 -28.46 -1.76
C ASP A 161 -26.90 -28.85 -1.89
N ALA A 162 -27.77 -27.88 -2.12
CA ALA A 162 -29.21 -28.07 -2.12
C ALA A 162 -29.69 -29.13 -3.14
N TYR A 163 -29.00 -29.26 -4.27
CA TYR A 163 -29.41 -30.15 -5.38
C TYR A 163 -28.20 -30.90 -5.94
N PRO A 164 -27.70 -31.92 -5.23
CA PRO A 164 -26.54 -32.69 -5.68
C PRO A 164 -26.86 -33.51 -6.93
N GLY A 165 -25.81 -33.86 -7.67
CA GLY A 165 -25.88 -34.74 -8.82
C GLY A 165 -24.72 -35.73 -8.82
N VAL A 166 -24.67 -36.61 -9.86
CA VAL A 166 -23.60 -37.59 -10.01
C VAL A 166 -22.21 -36.91 -9.97
N VAL A 167 -22.07 -35.74 -10.59
CA VAL A 167 -20.83 -34.96 -10.60
C VAL A 167 -20.44 -34.52 -9.17
N THR A 168 -21.43 -34.25 -8.28
CA THR A 168 -21.15 -33.93 -6.87
C THR A 168 -20.51 -35.13 -6.18
N LEU A 169 -21.07 -36.34 -6.32
CA LEU A 169 -20.50 -37.56 -5.75
C LEU A 169 -19.10 -37.87 -6.32
N ASP A 170 -18.90 -37.69 -7.62
CA ASP A 170 -17.59 -37.84 -8.27
C ASP A 170 -16.52 -36.92 -7.66
N MET A 171 -16.88 -35.68 -7.35
CA MET A 171 -15.96 -34.75 -6.71
C MET A 171 -15.67 -35.20 -5.27
N LEU A 172 -16.71 -35.59 -4.50
CA LEU A 172 -16.56 -36.06 -3.13
C LEU A 172 -15.70 -37.34 -3.04
N ALA A 173 -15.76 -38.20 -4.05
CA ALA A 173 -14.92 -39.39 -4.15
C ALA A 173 -13.40 -39.04 -4.23
N LYS A 174 -13.03 -37.80 -4.61
CA LYS A 174 -11.61 -37.37 -4.71
C LYS A 174 -11.00 -36.94 -3.38
N ARG A 175 -11.73 -37.01 -2.27
CA ARG A 175 -11.20 -36.77 -0.92
C ARG A 175 -10.07 -37.70 -0.52
N GLY A 176 -9.37 -37.37 0.57
CA GLY A 176 -8.35 -38.24 1.17
C GLY A 176 -8.95 -39.54 1.72
N ARG A 177 -8.15 -40.59 1.81
CA ARG A 177 -8.56 -41.86 2.44
C ARG A 177 -8.92 -41.64 3.92
N GLY A 178 -9.99 -42.27 4.38
CA GLY A 178 -10.44 -42.23 5.79
C GLY A 178 -11.18 -40.97 6.23
N VAL A 179 -11.33 -39.99 5.35
CA VAL A 179 -12.11 -38.77 5.60
C VAL A 179 -13.60 -39.11 5.60
N SER A 180 -14.32 -38.73 6.67
CA SER A 180 -15.77 -38.81 6.72
C SER A 180 -16.45 -37.73 5.90
N ILE A 181 -17.54 -38.06 5.21
CA ILE A 181 -18.29 -37.09 4.42
C ILE A 181 -19.68 -36.94 5.02
N GLU A 182 -20.11 -35.70 5.21
CA GLU A 182 -21.51 -35.34 5.42
C GLU A 182 -21.99 -34.49 4.27
N LEU A 183 -23.00 -34.96 3.53
CA LEU A 183 -23.66 -34.20 2.48
C LEU A 183 -24.98 -33.67 3.02
N VAL A 184 -25.04 -32.35 3.17
CA VAL A 184 -26.27 -31.64 3.57
C VAL A 184 -26.97 -31.15 2.33
N THR A 185 -28.22 -31.58 2.13
CA THR A 185 -28.97 -31.30 0.91
C THR A 185 -30.42 -30.96 1.21
N HIS A 186 -31.09 -30.26 0.31
CA HIS A 186 -32.53 -30.00 0.39
C HIS A 186 -33.36 -31.19 -0.09
N SER A 187 -32.85 -31.89 -1.12
CA SER A 187 -33.48 -33.06 -1.72
C SER A 187 -32.41 -34.00 -2.32
N ASN A 188 -32.81 -35.14 -2.81
CA ASN A 188 -31.90 -36.05 -3.52
C ASN A 188 -31.35 -35.44 -4.83
N GLY A 189 -31.91 -34.34 -5.31
CA GLY A 189 -31.56 -33.78 -6.60
C GLY A 189 -31.87 -34.73 -7.77
N GLU A 190 -30.86 -35.05 -8.54
CA GLU A 190 -30.92 -35.99 -9.67
C GLU A 190 -30.57 -37.43 -9.27
N LEU A 191 -30.26 -37.68 -8.00
CA LEU A 191 -29.73 -38.92 -7.48
C LEU A 191 -30.86 -39.82 -6.90
N ALA A 192 -30.82 -41.10 -7.24
CA ALA A 192 -31.62 -42.09 -6.58
C ALA A 192 -30.98 -42.48 -5.22
N GLU A 193 -31.77 -43.07 -4.33
CA GLU A 193 -31.28 -43.56 -3.03
C GLU A 193 -30.18 -44.62 -3.20
N SER A 194 -30.32 -45.47 -4.25
CA SER A 194 -29.31 -46.46 -4.64
C SER A 194 -27.93 -45.85 -4.99
N ASP A 195 -27.89 -44.62 -5.50
CA ASP A 195 -26.61 -43.94 -5.82
C ASP A 195 -25.85 -43.60 -4.55
N PHE A 196 -26.52 -43.13 -3.52
CA PHE A 196 -25.92 -42.87 -2.22
C PHE A 196 -25.45 -44.16 -1.53
N GLU A 197 -26.21 -45.27 -1.66
CA GLU A 197 -25.82 -46.58 -1.14
C GLU A 197 -24.57 -47.10 -1.84
N ALA A 198 -24.54 -47.04 -3.18
CA ALA A 198 -23.38 -47.42 -4.01
C ALA A 198 -22.14 -46.57 -3.68
N PHE A 199 -22.34 -45.24 -3.55
CA PHE A 199 -21.29 -44.34 -3.16
C PHE A 199 -20.71 -44.64 -1.78
N ALA A 200 -21.56 -44.88 -0.80
CA ALA A 200 -21.16 -45.24 0.58
C ALA A 200 -20.44 -46.60 0.63
N ALA A 201 -20.91 -47.59 -0.12
CA ALA A 201 -20.26 -48.91 -0.22
C ALA A 201 -18.82 -48.78 -0.78
N GLN A 202 -18.60 -47.91 -1.74
CA GLN A 202 -17.27 -47.66 -2.37
C GLN A 202 -16.40 -46.73 -1.51
N CYS A 203 -17.01 -45.71 -0.95
CA CYS A 203 -16.28 -44.59 -0.36
C CYS A 203 -16.18 -44.67 1.18
N GLY A 204 -16.95 -45.51 1.85
CA GLY A 204 -16.96 -45.69 3.30
C GLY A 204 -17.76 -44.64 4.04
N LYS A 205 -17.24 -44.04 5.10
CA LYS A 205 -17.96 -43.13 6.01
C LYS A 205 -18.70 -42.01 5.28
N PHE A 206 -20.01 -42.18 5.08
CA PHE A 206 -20.87 -41.23 4.37
C PHE A 206 -22.18 -41.04 5.09
N THR A 207 -22.57 -39.80 5.32
CA THR A 207 -23.84 -39.41 5.95
C THR A 207 -24.55 -38.42 5.02
N LYS A 208 -25.84 -38.63 4.81
CA LYS A 208 -26.73 -37.68 4.11
C LYS A 208 -27.65 -37.02 5.14
N THR A 209 -27.71 -35.69 5.10
CA THR A 209 -28.55 -34.87 5.96
C THR A 209 -29.49 -34.03 5.12
N ILE A 210 -30.78 -34.13 5.33
CA ILE A 210 -31.80 -33.34 4.64
C ILE A 210 -32.14 -32.11 5.48
N CYS A 211 -31.90 -30.93 4.88
CA CYS A 211 -32.09 -29.63 5.51
C CYS A 211 -32.62 -28.61 4.50
N GLY A 212 -33.77 -28.00 4.81
CA GLY A 212 -34.47 -27.12 3.88
C GLY A 212 -34.08 -25.64 3.91
N ILE A 213 -33.11 -25.24 4.75
CA ILE A 213 -32.80 -23.82 4.98
C ILE A 213 -31.60 -23.28 4.19
N CYS A 214 -30.77 -24.14 3.61
CA CYS A 214 -29.56 -23.71 2.94
C CYS A 214 -29.78 -23.51 1.44
N HIS A 215 -29.73 -22.27 0.98
CA HIS A 215 -29.71 -21.92 -0.44
C HIS A 215 -28.31 -21.86 -1.01
N ASP A 216 -27.34 -21.38 -0.22
CA ASP A 216 -25.95 -21.29 -0.62
C ASP A 216 -25.21 -22.62 -0.46
N ARG A 217 -24.09 -22.73 -1.14
CA ARG A 217 -23.27 -23.93 -1.16
C ARG A 217 -22.00 -23.68 -0.37
N PHE A 218 -21.71 -24.59 0.55
CA PHE A 218 -20.53 -24.50 1.37
C PHE A 218 -19.76 -25.82 1.39
N ILE A 219 -18.45 -25.71 1.49
CA ILE A 219 -17.54 -26.83 1.72
C ILE A 219 -16.81 -26.53 3.02
N VAL A 220 -17.08 -27.25 4.09
CA VAL A 220 -16.42 -27.12 5.38
C VAL A 220 -15.41 -28.26 5.51
N VAL A 221 -14.18 -27.92 5.81
CA VAL A 221 -13.03 -28.82 5.89
C VAL A 221 -12.52 -28.87 7.32
N ASP A 222 -12.60 -30.06 7.93
CA ASP A 222 -12.09 -30.34 9.28
C ASP A 222 -12.60 -29.37 10.36
N GLN A 223 -13.76 -28.72 10.15
CA GLN A 223 -14.35 -27.64 10.96
C GLN A 223 -13.38 -26.44 11.20
N LYS A 224 -12.42 -26.26 10.30
CA LYS A 224 -11.39 -25.20 10.39
C LYS A 224 -11.38 -24.26 9.20
N GLU A 225 -11.77 -24.73 8.04
CA GLU A 225 -11.83 -23.94 6.83
C GLU A 225 -13.22 -24.05 6.22
N ILE A 226 -13.73 -22.96 5.68
CA ILE A 226 -15.01 -22.92 4.98
C ILE A 226 -14.85 -22.19 3.66
N TYR A 227 -15.45 -22.78 2.63
CA TYR A 227 -15.45 -22.24 1.27
C TYR A 227 -16.91 -22.10 0.80
N TRP A 228 -17.25 -20.93 0.33
CA TRP A 228 -18.54 -20.65 -0.30
C TRP A 228 -18.45 -20.84 -1.79
N SER A 229 -19.51 -21.33 -2.41
CA SER A 229 -19.67 -21.44 -3.87
C SER A 229 -21.04 -20.92 -4.30
N GLY A 230 -21.04 -19.96 -5.23
CA GLY A 230 -22.28 -19.42 -5.81
C GLY A 230 -23.00 -20.38 -6.75
N ALA A 231 -22.38 -21.50 -7.12
CA ALA A 231 -22.98 -22.53 -7.97
C ALA A 231 -23.00 -23.88 -7.27
N SER A 232 -24.00 -24.74 -7.60
CA SER A 232 -23.99 -26.14 -7.20
C SER A 232 -22.74 -26.84 -7.74
N LEU A 233 -22.21 -27.82 -6.98
CA LEU A 233 -21.01 -28.55 -7.40
C LEU A 233 -21.20 -29.22 -8.76
N LYS A 234 -22.42 -29.72 -9.06
CA LYS A 234 -22.72 -30.33 -10.36
C LYS A 234 -22.69 -29.36 -11.54
N ASP A 235 -23.05 -28.09 -11.28
CA ASP A 235 -23.21 -27.06 -12.32
C ASP A 235 -22.02 -26.07 -12.34
N ALA A 236 -20.99 -26.29 -11.56
CA ALA A 236 -19.84 -25.41 -11.47
C ALA A 236 -19.19 -25.19 -12.85
N GLY A 237 -19.14 -23.94 -13.28
CA GLY A 237 -18.59 -23.53 -14.60
C GLY A 237 -19.58 -23.52 -15.75
N ARG A 238 -20.86 -23.95 -15.58
CA ARG A 238 -21.91 -23.81 -16.62
C ARG A 238 -22.29 -22.35 -16.83
N LEU A 239 -22.43 -21.62 -15.75
CA LEU A 239 -22.68 -20.18 -15.75
C LEU A 239 -21.56 -19.49 -14.97
N THR A 240 -21.46 -18.17 -15.10
CA THR A 240 -20.51 -17.39 -14.31
C THR A 240 -20.89 -17.46 -12.84
N PHE A 241 -19.94 -17.82 -11.99
CA PHE A 241 -20.11 -17.88 -10.54
C PHE A 241 -18.83 -17.48 -9.82
N ALA A 242 -18.94 -17.20 -8.53
CA ALA A 242 -17.80 -16.94 -7.67
C ALA A 242 -17.65 -18.03 -6.59
N ALA A 243 -16.44 -18.26 -6.16
CA ALA A 243 -16.11 -19.07 -4.98
C ALA A 243 -15.15 -18.30 -4.09
N ALA A 244 -15.33 -18.37 -2.78
CA ALA A 244 -14.51 -17.66 -1.81
C ALA A 244 -14.27 -18.49 -0.56
N LYS A 245 -13.08 -18.32 0.03
CA LYS A 245 -12.81 -18.79 1.39
C LYS A 245 -13.43 -17.78 2.37
N MET A 246 -14.16 -18.26 3.34
CA MET A 246 -14.77 -17.45 4.40
C MET A 246 -14.00 -17.61 5.71
N GLY A 247 -14.23 -16.72 6.66
CA GLY A 247 -13.68 -16.82 7.99
C GLY A 247 -14.23 -18.05 8.74
N ALA A 248 -13.38 -18.73 9.49
CA ALA A 248 -13.76 -19.95 10.22
C ALA A 248 -14.79 -19.69 11.36
N GLU A 249 -14.91 -18.46 11.80
CA GLU A 249 -15.84 -17.99 12.83
C GLU A 249 -17.32 -18.22 12.48
N VAL A 250 -17.63 -18.35 11.19
CA VAL A 250 -19.01 -18.59 10.73
C VAL A 250 -19.42 -20.08 10.86
N ILE A 251 -18.45 -21.00 10.97
CA ILE A 251 -18.70 -22.45 10.95
C ILE A 251 -19.65 -22.88 12.09
N PRO A 252 -19.42 -22.50 13.35
CA PRO A 252 -20.31 -22.98 14.45
C PRO A 252 -21.76 -22.54 14.26
N GLY A 253 -22.00 -21.29 13.87
CA GLY A 253 -23.34 -20.75 13.61
C GLY A 253 -24.02 -21.43 12.43
N LEU A 254 -23.30 -21.74 11.35
CA LEU A 254 -23.82 -22.45 10.19
C LEU A 254 -24.23 -23.88 10.56
N LEU A 255 -23.36 -24.63 11.26
CA LEU A 255 -23.64 -26.02 11.65
C LEU A 255 -24.77 -26.10 12.65
N ASP A 256 -24.86 -25.18 13.61
CA ASP A 256 -26.00 -25.10 14.56
C ASP A 256 -27.33 -24.84 13.81
N SER A 257 -27.33 -23.96 12.84
CA SER A 257 -28.50 -23.67 12.01
C SER A 257 -28.96 -24.90 11.22
N ILE A 258 -28.03 -25.64 10.62
CA ILE A 258 -28.28 -26.87 9.87
C ILE A 258 -28.86 -27.92 10.84
N CYS A 259 -28.25 -28.11 12.01
CA CYS A 259 -28.69 -29.06 13.00
C CYS A 259 -30.15 -28.81 13.42
N LYS A 260 -30.49 -27.55 13.72
CA LYS A 260 -31.87 -27.17 14.13
C LYS A 260 -32.89 -27.37 13.05
N ALA A 261 -32.51 -27.31 11.76
CA ALA A 261 -33.41 -27.42 10.61
C ALA A 261 -33.32 -28.78 9.92
N THR A 262 -32.56 -29.71 10.45
CA THR A 262 -32.44 -31.07 9.89
C THR A 262 -33.75 -31.81 10.07
N THR A 263 -34.28 -32.32 8.99
CA THR A 263 -35.51 -33.11 8.94
C THR A 263 -35.23 -34.60 8.90
N GLU A 264 -34.16 -35.01 8.28
CA GLU A 264 -33.73 -36.40 8.16
C GLU A 264 -32.20 -36.49 8.10
N ARG A 265 -31.62 -37.47 8.83
CA ARG A 265 -30.19 -37.78 8.75
C ARG A 265 -30.02 -39.28 8.63
N ARG A 266 -29.30 -39.74 7.61
CA ARG A 266 -29.02 -41.14 7.33
C ARG A 266 -27.51 -41.39 7.24
N ASP A 267 -27.03 -42.25 8.12
CA ASP A 267 -25.64 -42.73 8.09
C ASP A 267 -25.61 -44.06 7.33
N TYR A 268 -25.04 -44.04 6.14
CA TYR A 268 -24.93 -45.22 5.27
C TYR A 268 -23.83 -46.17 5.69
N SER A 269 -22.90 -45.74 6.52
CA SER A 269 -21.80 -46.59 7.02
C SER A 269 -22.30 -47.54 8.13
N THR A 270 -23.32 -47.15 8.88
CA THR A 270 -23.87 -47.95 9.98
C THR A 270 -25.28 -48.45 9.70
N GLY A 271 -25.90 -48.02 8.61
CA GLY A 271 -27.30 -48.35 8.28
C GLY A 271 -28.34 -47.65 9.17
N LYS A 272 -27.90 -46.74 10.05
CA LYS A 272 -28.80 -46.04 10.97
C LYS A 272 -29.48 -44.86 10.28
N LYS A 273 -30.79 -44.77 10.43
CA LYS A 273 -31.61 -43.63 10.00
C LYS A 273 -32.14 -42.91 11.23
N ALA A 274 -31.87 -41.62 11.36
CA ALA A 274 -32.47 -40.78 12.38
C ALA A 274 -33.43 -39.79 11.72
N VAL A 275 -34.69 -39.77 12.12
CA VAL A 275 -35.67 -38.74 11.74
C VAL A 275 -35.59 -37.63 12.78
N GLY A 276 -35.28 -36.41 12.32
CA GLY A 276 -35.18 -35.25 13.22
C GLY A 276 -36.55 -34.93 13.85
N THR A 277 -36.70 -35.13 15.12
CA THR A 277 -37.75 -34.48 15.88
C THR A 277 -37.35 -33.07 16.21
N LYS A 278 -38.27 -32.11 16.13
CA LYS A 278 -38.12 -30.66 16.31
C LYS A 278 -37.43 -30.18 17.62
N LYS A 279 -36.73 -31.02 18.37
CA LYS A 279 -35.92 -30.71 19.57
C LYS A 279 -34.86 -31.83 19.74
N GLY A 280 -33.76 -31.78 19.05
CA GLY A 280 -32.63 -32.67 19.28
C GLY A 280 -31.35 -31.87 19.53
N LYS A 281 -30.72 -32.07 20.69
CA LYS A 281 -29.36 -31.67 20.94
C LYS A 281 -28.45 -32.36 19.89
N CYS A 282 -27.65 -31.60 19.17
CA CYS A 282 -26.51 -32.15 18.48
C CYS A 282 -25.39 -32.34 19.51
N ASP A 283 -25.19 -33.57 19.95
CA ASP A 283 -23.97 -33.97 20.67
C ASP A 283 -22.87 -34.32 19.69
#